data_f7fa9fb3c8d99ba7cd0cb79fa4019d9a
#
_entry.id   f7fa9fb3c8d99ba7cd0cb79fa4019d9a
#
_cell.length_a   1.000
_cell.length_b   1.000
_cell.length_c   1.000
_cell.angle_alpha   90.00
_cell.angle_beta   90.00
_cell.angle_gamma   90.00
#
_symmetry.space_group_name_H-M   'P 1'
#
loop_
_entity.id
_entity.type
_entity.pdbx_description
1 polymer ?
#
loop_
_entity_poly.entity_id
_entity_poly.type
_entity_poly.pdbx_seq_one_letter_code
_entity_poly.pdbx_strand_id
1 'polypeptide(L)'
;MSENENPEIEQVEEQIQESEQQIKEQLLRLAAEFENFKKRSERDRQISVRFASESLLRDLLPVIDHLEQALLAVKPEDENIIVTGVKMVLKQFEDVLGRHGVKSFKALGEQFDPTKHEAMAEQVDASVPAGQVIVEYQKGYFLHERLVRPARVVVAKNI
;
A
#
# COMPACT_ATOMS: atom_id res chain seq x y z
N MET A 1 -45.30 60.67 -28.84
CA MET A 1 -44.09 59.97 -29.37
C MET A 1 -44.15 58.61 -28.77
N SER A 2 -44.61 57.64 -29.51
CA SER A 2 -44.73 56.25 -29.07
C SER A 2 -43.39 55.58 -29.42
N GLU A 3 -42.61 55.17 -28.40
CA GLU A 3 -41.49 54.29 -28.59
C GLU A 3 -42.03 52.96 -29.11
N ASN A 4 -41.72 52.68 -30.37
CA ASN A 4 -42.06 51.42 -31.04
C ASN A 4 -41.04 50.37 -30.55
N GLU A 5 -41.28 49.77 -29.38
CA GLU A 5 -40.57 48.63 -28.95
C GLU A 5 -40.85 47.52 -29.98
N ASN A 6 -39.80 47.14 -30.71
CA ASN A 6 -39.88 46.07 -31.69
C ASN A 6 -39.84 44.73 -30.98
N PRO A 7 -40.93 43.95 -30.91
CA PRO A 7 -41.00 42.72 -30.15
C PRO A 7 -39.98 41.65 -30.59
N GLU A 8 -39.42 41.76 -31.78
CA GLU A 8 -38.36 40.87 -32.29
C GLU A 8 -37.01 41.18 -31.62
N ILE A 9 -36.76 42.45 -31.26
CA ILE A 9 -35.52 42.85 -30.56
C ILE A 9 -35.55 42.34 -29.11
N GLU A 10 -36.65 42.47 -28.40
CA GLU A 10 -36.84 41.98 -27.04
C GLU A 10 -36.66 40.46 -26.96
N GLN A 11 -37.22 39.71 -27.91
CA GLN A 11 -37.05 38.24 -27.93
C GLN A 11 -35.60 37.82 -28.19
N VAL A 12 -34.86 38.55 -29.01
CA VAL A 12 -33.44 38.28 -29.27
C VAL A 12 -32.58 38.62 -28.04
N GLU A 13 -32.86 39.71 -27.34
CA GLU A 13 -32.17 40.10 -26.11
C GLU A 13 -32.39 39.07 -24.98
N GLU A 14 -33.63 38.57 -24.85
CA GLU A 14 -33.97 37.54 -23.85
C GLU A 14 -33.25 36.22 -24.15
N GLN A 15 -33.17 35.76 -25.41
CA GLN A 15 -32.42 34.59 -25.83
C GLN A 15 -30.91 34.73 -25.61
N ILE A 16 -30.38 35.94 -25.84
CA ILE A 16 -28.96 36.22 -25.56
C ILE A 16 -28.67 36.12 -24.04
N GLN A 17 -29.54 36.72 -23.21
CA GLN A 17 -29.37 36.67 -21.75
C GLN A 17 -29.47 35.23 -21.22
N GLU A 18 -30.44 34.43 -21.70
CA GLU A 18 -30.53 33.01 -21.31
C GLU A 18 -29.29 32.23 -21.72
N SER A 19 -28.76 32.45 -22.94
CA SER A 19 -27.56 31.78 -23.40
C SER A 19 -26.33 32.19 -22.63
N GLU A 20 -26.18 33.47 -22.27
CA GLU A 20 -25.09 33.96 -21.40
C GLU A 20 -25.15 33.33 -20.00
N GLN A 21 -26.34 33.19 -19.44
CA GLN A 21 -26.55 32.59 -18.14
C GLN A 21 -26.19 31.09 -18.11
N GLN A 22 -26.60 30.36 -19.15
CA GLN A 22 -26.24 28.96 -19.36
C GLN A 22 -24.71 28.77 -19.51
N ILE A 23 -24.06 29.65 -20.27
CA ILE A 23 -22.60 29.63 -20.44
C ILE A 23 -21.89 29.90 -19.10
N LYS A 24 -22.36 30.87 -18.30
CA LYS A 24 -21.82 31.17 -16.98
C LYS A 24 -21.95 29.98 -16.03
N GLU A 25 -23.12 29.34 -16.04
CA GLU A 25 -23.33 28.12 -15.22
C GLU A 25 -22.41 26.97 -15.63
N GLN A 26 -22.25 26.76 -16.94
CA GLN A 26 -21.35 25.75 -17.48
C GLN A 26 -19.88 26.03 -17.10
N LEU A 27 -19.46 27.31 -17.21
CA LEU A 27 -18.11 27.73 -16.80
C LEU A 27 -17.85 27.52 -15.30
N LEU A 28 -18.82 27.88 -14.45
CA LEU A 28 -18.73 27.64 -13.00
C LEU A 28 -18.62 26.15 -12.67
N ARG A 29 -19.45 25.35 -13.32
CA ARG A 29 -19.42 23.90 -13.17
C ARG A 29 -18.08 23.32 -13.61
N LEU A 30 -17.59 23.71 -14.78
CA LEU A 30 -16.32 23.26 -15.33
C LEU A 30 -15.15 23.67 -14.42
N ALA A 31 -15.18 24.89 -13.91
CA ALA A 31 -14.18 25.36 -12.96
C ALA A 31 -14.15 24.51 -11.68
N ALA A 32 -15.32 24.16 -11.11
CA ALA A 32 -15.44 23.30 -9.96
C ALA A 32 -14.94 21.86 -10.24
N GLU A 33 -15.30 21.32 -11.41
CA GLU A 33 -14.83 19.99 -11.86
C GLU A 33 -13.30 19.99 -12.05
N PHE A 34 -12.74 21.05 -12.61
CA PHE A 34 -11.29 21.20 -12.80
C PHE A 34 -10.55 21.28 -11.45
N GLU A 35 -11.07 22.05 -10.50
CA GLU A 35 -10.48 22.09 -9.14
C GLU A 35 -10.52 20.72 -8.45
N ASN A 36 -11.63 19.99 -8.55
CA ASN A 36 -11.75 18.66 -8.01
C ASN A 36 -10.78 17.68 -8.68
N PHE A 37 -10.66 17.76 -10.01
CA PHE A 37 -9.68 16.99 -10.78
C PHE A 37 -8.24 17.28 -10.32
N LYS A 38 -7.88 18.56 -10.17
CA LYS A 38 -6.55 18.98 -9.72
C LYS A 38 -6.23 18.41 -8.33
N LYS A 39 -7.17 18.52 -7.38
CA LYS A 39 -7.02 17.96 -6.03
C LYS A 39 -6.84 16.45 -6.05
N ARG A 40 -7.64 15.75 -6.87
CA ARG A 40 -7.52 14.29 -7.01
C ARG A 40 -6.20 13.90 -7.64
N SER A 41 -5.82 14.54 -8.74
CA SER A 41 -4.55 14.29 -9.45
C SER A 41 -3.32 14.48 -8.55
N GLU A 42 -3.33 15.51 -7.71
CA GLU A 42 -2.22 15.73 -6.75
C GLU A 42 -2.18 14.63 -5.68
N ARG A 43 -3.33 14.18 -5.16
CA ARG A 43 -3.38 13.04 -4.24
C ARG A 43 -2.86 11.76 -4.89
N ASP A 44 -3.31 11.47 -6.10
CA ASP A 44 -2.90 10.28 -6.84
C ASP A 44 -1.39 10.30 -7.13
N ARG A 45 -0.84 11.48 -7.45
CA ARG A 45 0.60 11.67 -7.62
C ARG A 45 1.36 11.39 -6.33
N GLN A 46 0.91 11.92 -5.19
CA GLN A 46 1.54 11.69 -3.90
C GLN A 46 1.51 10.21 -3.50
N ILE A 47 0.38 9.53 -3.72
CA ILE A 47 0.24 8.09 -3.49
C ILE A 47 1.21 7.32 -4.40
N SER A 48 1.26 7.66 -5.69
CA SER A 48 2.16 6.99 -6.64
C SER A 48 3.63 7.14 -6.27
N VAL A 49 4.06 8.33 -5.87
CA VAL A 49 5.44 8.57 -5.39
C VAL A 49 5.72 7.80 -4.11
N ARG A 50 4.78 7.81 -3.16
CA ARG A 50 4.93 7.15 -1.86
C ARG A 50 5.10 5.62 -1.98
N PHE A 51 4.46 5.01 -2.98
CA PHE A 51 4.50 3.56 -3.19
C PHE A 51 5.28 3.15 -4.44
N ALA A 52 6.05 4.07 -5.05
CA ALA A 52 6.83 3.78 -6.27
C ALA A 52 7.84 2.64 -6.09
N SER A 53 8.36 2.44 -4.89
CA SER A 53 9.33 1.39 -4.57
C SER A 53 8.71 0.02 -4.25
N GLU A 54 7.38 -0.11 -4.23
CA GLU A 54 6.71 -1.34 -3.83
C GLU A 54 7.11 -2.55 -4.69
N SER A 55 7.18 -2.37 -6.02
CA SER A 55 7.60 -3.44 -6.93
C SER A 55 9.03 -3.89 -6.67
N LEU A 56 9.96 -2.93 -6.55
CA LEU A 56 11.36 -3.21 -6.23
C LEU A 56 11.49 -3.96 -4.89
N LEU A 57 10.71 -3.55 -3.90
CA LEU A 57 10.70 -4.23 -2.59
C LEU A 57 10.25 -5.67 -2.71
N ARG A 58 9.20 -5.97 -3.49
CA ARG A 58 8.73 -7.35 -3.71
C ARG A 58 9.82 -8.24 -4.28
N ASP A 59 10.68 -7.70 -5.14
CA ASP A 59 11.79 -8.43 -5.76
C ASP A 59 13.00 -8.56 -4.81
N LEU A 60 13.19 -7.62 -3.88
CA LEU A 60 14.30 -7.63 -2.91
C LEU A 60 14.02 -8.48 -1.66
N LEU A 61 12.77 -8.57 -1.23
CA LEU A 61 12.41 -9.32 -0.02
C LEU A 61 12.85 -10.80 -0.06
N PRO A 62 12.76 -11.54 -1.18
CA PRO A 62 13.29 -12.90 -1.27
C PRO A 62 14.80 -13.01 -1.01
N VAL A 63 15.57 -11.95 -1.33
CA VAL A 63 17.02 -11.94 -1.05
C VAL A 63 17.27 -11.89 0.46
N ILE A 64 16.47 -11.10 1.17
CA ILE A 64 16.53 -11.05 2.65
C ILE A 64 16.18 -12.42 3.24
N ASP A 65 15.08 -13.03 2.75
CA ASP A 65 14.66 -14.35 3.23
C ASP A 65 15.77 -15.40 3.07
N HIS A 66 16.46 -15.40 1.92
CA HIS A 66 17.56 -16.32 1.68
C HIS A 66 18.76 -16.05 2.60
N LEU A 67 19.06 -14.78 2.90
CA LEU A 67 20.12 -14.44 3.87
C LEU A 67 19.72 -14.88 5.28
N GLU A 68 18.48 -14.68 5.70
CA GLU A 68 17.97 -15.16 7.00
C GLU A 68 18.04 -16.69 7.09
N GLN A 69 17.58 -17.39 6.05
CA GLN A 69 17.64 -18.85 5.99
C GLN A 69 19.08 -19.37 6.04
N ALA A 70 20.00 -18.72 5.32
CA ALA A 70 21.42 -19.09 5.36
C ALA A 70 21.98 -18.93 6.79
N LEU A 71 21.62 -17.86 7.50
CA LEU A 71 22.05 -17.64 8.88
C LEU A 71 21.42 -18.64 9.87
N LEU A 72 20.16 -19.06 9.63
CA LEU A 72 19.50 -20.09 10.46
C LEU A 72 20.11 -21.48 10.27
N ALA A 73 20.69 -21.75 9.09
CA ALA A 73 21.35 -23.03 8.78
C ALA A 73 22.76 -23.15 9.41
N VAL A 74 23.36 -22.05 9.90
CA VAL A 74 24.67 -22.04 10.55
C VAL A 74 24.54 -22.66 11.92
N LYS A 75 25.37 -23.69 12.20
CA LYS A 75 25.45 -24.28 13.53
C LYS A 75 26.28 -23.40 14.47
N PRO A 76 26.01 -23.42 15.77
CA PRO A 76 26.77 -22.60 16.75
C PRO A 76 28.28 -22.77 16.68
N GLU A 77 28.76 -24.00 16.38
CA GLU A 77 30.17 -24.32 16.22
C GLU A 77 30.82 -23.75 14.97
N ASP A 78 30.00 -23.41 13.94
CA ASP A 78 30.46 -22.85 12.65
C ASP A 78 30.43 -21.32 12.62
N GLU A 79 30.11 -20.68 13.76
CA GLU A 79 30.09 -19.22 13.83
C GLU A 79 31.51 -18.65 13.68
N ASN A 80 31.69 -17.88 12.59
CA ASN A 80 32.97 -17.30 12.23
C ASN A 80 32.79 -15.83 11.79
N ILE A 81 33.91 -15.19 11.44
CA ILE A 81 33.95 -13.77 11.06
C ILE A 81 33.03 -13.46 9.83
N ILE A 82 32.88 -14.42 8.93
CA ILE A 82 32.04 -14.27 7.74
C ILE A 82 30.56 -14.25 8.16
N VAL A 83 30.15 -15.18 9.02
CA VAL A 83 28.77 -15.24 9.55
C VAL A 83 28.42 -13.95 10.29
N THR A 84 29.33 -13.45 11.11
CA THR A 84 29.20 -12.17 11.81
C THR A 84 29.05 -11.02 10.80
N GLY A 85 29.85 -11.00 9.74
CA GLY A 85 29.76 -10.01 8.67
C GLY A 85 28.40 -10.04 7.97
N VAL A 86 27.86 -11.23 7.64
CA VAL A 86 26.54 -11.38 7.01
C VAL A 86 25.42 -10.91 7.96
N LYS A 87 25.49 -11.21 9.25
CA LYS A 87 24.53 -10.68 10.26
C LYS A 87 24.54 -9.14 10.27
N MET A 88 25.73 -8.51 10.20
CA MET A 88 25.84 -7.05 10.15
C MET A 88 25.24 -6.46 8.86
N VAL A 89 25.48 -7.09 7.72
CA VAL A 89 24.90 -6.66 6.42
C VAL A 89 23.39 -6.77 6.46
N LEU A 90 22.84 -7.88 6.97
CA LEU A 90 21.40 -8.06 7.09
C LEU A 90 20.77 -6.98 7.97
N LYS A 91 21.37 -6.72 9.14
CA LYS A 91 20.92 -5.66 10.05
C LYS A 91 20.95 -4.29 9.38
N GLN A 92 22.05 -3.97 8.69
CA GLN A 92 22.15 -2.70 7.97
C GLN A 92 21.09 -2.57 6.88
N PHE A 93 20.76 -3.68 6.21
CA PHE A 93 19.70 -3.69 5.20
C PHE A 93 18.32 -3.44 5.82
N GLU A 94 18.00 -4.10 6.94
CA GLU A 94 16.77 -3.85 7.69
C GLU A 94 16.66 -2.38 8.15
N ASP A 95 17.76 -1.79 8.63
CA ASP A 95 17.83 -0.39 9.03
C ASP A 95 17.58 0.57 7.85
N VAL A 96 18.11 0.24 6.65
CA VAL A 96 17.84 1.00 5.43
C VAL A 96 16.37 0.93 5.05
N LEU A 97 15.81 -0.27 5.04
CA LEU A 97 14.38 -0.48 4.77
C LEU A 97 13.50 0.31 5.74
N GLY A 98 13.84 0.28 7.04
CA GLY A 98 13.13 1.02 8.09
C GLY A 98 13.09 2.54 7.82
N ARG A 99 14.21 3.13 7.37
CA ARG A 99 14.29 4.55 6.99
C ARG A 99 13.38 4.91 5.81
N HIS A 100 13.12 3.95 4.93
CA HIS A 100 12.22 4.12 3.79
C HIS A 100 10.76 3.71 4.07
N GLY A 101 10.42 3.49 5.36
CA GLY A 101 9.05 3.18 5.78
C GLY A 101 8.65 1.73 5.57
N VAL A 102 9.62 0.83 5.31
CA VAL A 102 9.39 -0.61 5.24
C VAL A 102 9.56 -1.21 6.63
N LYS A 103 8.57 -1.96 7.09
CA LYS A 103 8.58 -2.60 8.42
C LYS A 103 8.18 -4.05 8.30
N SER A 104 8.98 -4.95 8.87
CA SER A 104 8.57 -6.32 9.09
C SER A 104 7.63 -6.42 10.29
N PHE A 105 6.77 -7.40 10.29
CA PHE A 105 5.99 -7.79 11.46
C PHE A 105 6.17 -9.28 11.73
N LYS A 106 6.04 -9.67 12.98
CA LYS A 106 6.09 -11.05 13.41
C LYS A 106 4.70 -11.65 13.39
N ALA A 107 4.58 -12.83 12.80
CA ALA A 107 3.35 -13.61 12.83
C ALA A 107 3.40 -14.74 13.85
N LEU A 108 4.60 -15.21 14.20
CA LEU A 108 4.80 -16.36 15.11
C LEU A 108 4.15 -16.09 16.48
N GLY A 109 3.26 -17.00 16.89
CA GLY A 109 2.52 -16.90 18.14
C GLY A 109 1.27 -16.03 18.09
N GLU A 110 1.03 -15.31 16.99
CA GLU A 110 -0.21 -14.54 16.80
C GLU A 110 -1.35 -15.44 16.31
N GLN A 111 -2.59 -14.97 16.47
CA GLN A 111 -3.75 -15.57 15.84
C GLN A 111 -3.71 -15.30 14.34
N PHE A 112 -4.04 -16.30 13.53
CA PHE A 112 -4.07 -16.16 12.08
C PHE A 112 -5.05 -15.05 11.63
N ASP A 113 -4.54 -14.13 10.83
CA ASP A 113 -5.30 -13.02 10.26
C ASP A 113 -5.14 -13.05 8.72
N PRO A 114 -6.20 -13.38 7.96
CA PRO A 114 -6.14 -13.47 6.50
C PRO A 114 -5.71 -12.18 5.80
N THR A 115 -5.80 -11.03 6.49
CA THR A 115 -5.42 -9.73 5.92
C THR A 115 -3.91 -9.50 5.88
N LYS A 116 -3.14 -10.24 6.71
CA LYS A 116 -1.68 -10.09 6.85
C LYS A 116 -0.92 -11.41 6.70
N HIS A 117 -1.59 -12.56 6.87
CA HIS A 117 -0.97 -13.87 6.87
C HIS A 117 -1.47 -14.72 5.69
N GLU A 118 -0.54 -15.49 5.13
CA GLU A 118 -0.81 -16.52 4.12
C GLU A 118 -0.51 -17.90 4.73
N ALA A 119 -1.56 -18.68 5.00
CA ALA A 119 -1.39 -20.04 5.53
C ALA A 119 -0.90 -20.98 4.44
N MET A 120 0.29 -21.55 4.62
CA MET A 120 0.88 -22.53 3.71
C MET A 120 0.45 -23.94 4.04
N ALA A 121 0.23 -24.24 5.32
CA ALA A 121 -0.21 -25.53 5.81
C ALA A 121 -0.90 -25.39 7.18
N GLU A 122 -1.68 -26.42 7.53
CA GLU A 122 -2.18 -26.62 8.87
C GLU A 122 -1.43 -27.82 9.51
N GLN A 123 -1.05 -27.69 10.75
CA GLN A 123 -0.41 -28.77 11.51
C GLN A 123 -1.18 -29.00 12.80
N VAL A 124 -1.38 -30.29 13.12
CA VAL A 124 -2.02 -30.66 14.38
C VAL A 124 -1.06 -30.37 15.53
N ASP A 125 -1.48 -29.47 16.41
CA ASP A 125 -0.75 -29.12 17.63
C ASP A 125 -1.76 -28.83 18.75
N ALA A 126 -1.86 -29.72 19.71
CA ALA A 126 -2.73 -29.58 20.86
C ALA A 126 -2.17 -28.68 21.98
N SER A 127 -0.91 -28.26 21.86
CA SER A 127 -0.24 -27.42 22.86
C SER A 127 -0.60 -25.95 22.76
N VAL A 128 -1.16 -25.53 21.62
CA VAL A 128 -1.54 -24.14 21.33
C VAL A 128 -2.99 -24.05 20.84
N PRO A 129 -3.64 -22.87 20.97
CA PRO A 129 -4.98 -22.67 20.47
C PRO A 129 -5.08 -22.90 18.94
N ALA A 130 -6.23 -23.47 18.50
CA ALA A 130 -6.51 -23.58 17.06
C ALA A 130 -6.47 -22.20 16.39
N GLY A 131 -5.87 -22.16 15.19
CA GLY A 131 -5.70 -20.91 14.44
C GLY A 131 -4.51 -20.08 14.85
N GLN A 132 -3.71 -20.49 15.83
CA GLN A 132 -2.47 -19.80 16.18
C GLN A 132 -1.36 -20.15 15.19
N VAL A 133 -0.55 -19.17 14.84
CA VAL A 133 0.64 -19.35 13.99
C VAL A 133 1.74 -20.03 14.80
N ILE A 134 2.14 -21.22 14.35
CA ILE A 134 3.17 -22.06 15.01
C ILE A 134 4.51 -22.02 14.29
N VAL A 135 4.51 -21.71 12.99
CA VAL A 135 5.75 -21.53 12.21
C VAL A 135 5.59 -20.34 11.30
N GLU A 136 6.62 -19.51 11.22
CA GLU A 136 6.75 -18.41 10.27
C GLU A 136 7.88 -18.76 9.29
N TYR A 137 7.53 -19.09 8.04
CA TYR A 137 8.52 -19.39 7.00
C TYR A 137 9.11 -18.14 6.39
N GLN A 138 8.28 -17.11 6.21
CA GLN A 138 8.69 -15.84 5.65
C GLN A 138 7.98 -14.71 6.40
N LYS A 139 8.75 -13.69 6.79
CA LYS A 139 8.23 -12.50 7.44
C LYS A 139 7.32 -11.71 6.49
N GLY A 140 6.27 -11.14 7.04
CA GLY A 140 5.44 -10.16 6.35
C GLY A 140 6.04 -8.77 6.43
N TYR A 141 5.73 -7.93 5.42
CA TYR A 141 6.26 -6.58 5.32
C TYR A 141 5.19 -5.58 4.91
N PHE A 142 5.23 -4.42 5.57
CA PHE A 142 4.48 -3.23 5.19
C PHE A 142 5.41 -2.18 4.58
N LEU A 143 4.93 -1.45 3.57
CA LEU A 143 5.48 -0.17 3.13
C LEU A 143 4.54 0.93 3.60
N HIS A 144 4.95 1.67 4.61
CA HIS A 144 4.08 2.58 5.35
C HIS A 144 2.86 1.83 5.91
N GLU A 145 1.66 2.12 5.40
CA GLU A 145 0.39 1.48 5.79
C GLU A 145 -0.07 0.35 4.85
N ARG A 146 0.64 0.15 3.71
CA ARG A 146 0.26 -0.86 2.72
C ARG A 146 1.00 -2.16 2.92
N LEU A 147 0.28 -3.27 2.91
CA LEU A 147 0.88 -4.60 2.91
C LEU A 147 1.57 -4.85 1.57
N VAL A 148 2.90 -5.05 1.60
CA VAL A 148 3.71 -5.42 0.42
C VAL A 148 3.68 -6.92 0.21
N ARG A 149 3.85 -7.67 1.31
CA ARG A 149 3.87 -9.13 1.30
C ARG A 149 3.31 -9.67 2.61
N PRO A 150 2.36 -10.63 2.58
CA PRO A 150 1.91 -11.32 3.79
C PRO A 150 3.03 -12.18 4.39
N ALA A 151 2.93 -12.46 5.70
CA ALA A 151 3.76 -13.47 6.33
C ALA A 151 3.27 -14.85 5.91
N ARG A 152 4.18 -15.74 5.48
CA ARG A 152 3.87 -17.13 5.13
C ARG A 152 4.04 -18.01 6.35
N VAL A 153 2.95 -18.65 6.76
CA VAL A 153 2.85 -19.27 8.07
C VAL A 153 2.27 -20.69 8.03
N VAL A 154 2.54 -21.45 9.08
CA VAL A 154 1.80 -22.67 9.41
C VAL A 154 0.92 -22.40 10.62
N VAL A 155 -0.31 -22.87 10.57
CA VAL A 155 -1.34 -22.59 11.56
C VAL A 155 -1.66 -23.87 12.34
N ALA A 156 -1.84 -23.75 13.65
CA ALA A 156 -2.27 -24.86 14.48
C ALA A 156 -3.69 -25.25 14.18
N LYS A 157 -3.95 -26.55 14.08
CA LYS A 157 -5.27 -27.14 14.02
C LYS A 157 -5.46 -28.10 15.21
N ASN A 158 -6.56 -27.96 15.90
CA ASN A 158 -6.96 -28.95 16.90
C ASN A 158 -7.73 -30.08 16.22
N ILE A 159 -7.56 -31.29 16.73
CA ILE A 159 -8.33 -32.47 16.32
C ILE A 159 -9.74 -32.39 16.88
#